data_33150dce196769ddeb6a209e81bcac28
#
_entry.id   33150dce196769ddeb6a209e81bcac28
#
_cell.length_a   1.000
_cell.length_b   1.000
_cell.length_c   1.000
_cell.angle_alpha   90.00
_cell.angle_beta   90.00
_cell.angle_gamma   90.00
#
_symmetry.space_group_name_H-M   'P 1'
#
loop_
_entity.id
_entity.type
_entity.pdbx_description
1 polymer ?
#
loop_
_entity_poly.entity_id
_entity_poly.type
_entity_poly.pdbx_seq_one_letter_code
_entity_poly.pdbx_strand_id
1 'polypeptide(L)'
;PNHTSKLDIVTLTVKLKLDFNFMAKIELAKVPVFGIFFRTIDIAVDRKSARHSAMAYQKAKDQLMKHKKSIVIFPQGTIPVYTPKLGKFKDGAFKMAIESQSDILPVTIIHNWRILPDYGGFHFRPGTVLQFIHKPIPTAGMTDEDLPALKQKVFDIIAAKLAQHGYFE
;
A
#
# COMPACT_ATOMS: atom_id res chain seq x y z
N PRO A 1 -0.06 -3.47 1.65
CA PRO A 1 -1.42 -3.90 1.26
C PRO A 1 -1.60 -4.00 -0.24
N ASN A 2 -2.60 -4.80 -0.70
CA ASN A 2 -3.15 -4.68 -2.07
C ASN A 2 -3.94 -3.38 -2.21
N HIS A 3 -4.16 -2.93 -3.45
CA HIS A 3 -4.88 -1.68 -3.75
C HIS A 3 -6.08 -1.97 -4.65
N THR A 4 -7.27 -1.68 -4.16
CA THR A 4 -8.53 -2.02 -4.84
C THR A 4 -9.50 -0.84 -4.94
N SER A 5 -9.32 0.19 -4.09
CA SER A 5 -10.21 1.35 -4.00
C SER A 5 -9.50 2.53 -3.34
N LYS A 6 -9.96 3.75 -3.62
CA LYS A 6 -9.57 4.94 -2.84
C LYS A 6 -9.93 4.81 -1.36
N LEU A 7 -10.94 4.00 -1.04
CA LEU A 7 -11.36 3.70 0.32
C LEU A 7 -10.28 2.94 1.14
N ASP A 8 -9.32 2.27 0.48
CA ASP A 8 -8.27 1.51 1.15
C ASP A 8 -7.47 2.35 2.14
N ILE A 9 -7.20 3.61 1.81
CA ILE A 9 -6.46 4.54 2.66
C ILE A 9 -7.24 4.80 3.95
N VAL A 10 -8.52 5.16 3.81
CA VAL A 10 -9.38 5.47 4.96
C VAL A 10 -9.52 4.25 5.87
N THR A 11 -9.77 3.08 5.30
CA THR A 11 -10.00 1.86 6.08
C THR A 11 -8.73 1.36 6.77
N LEU A 12 -7.56 1.55 6.17
CA LEU A 12 -6.27 1.28 6.81
C LEU A 12 -6.02 2.22 8.00
N THR A 13 -6.32 3.51 7.84
CA THR A 13 -6.15 4.51 8.92
C THR A 13 -6.97 4.14 10.15
N VAL A 14 -8.19 3.64 9.96
CA VAL A 14 -9.07 3.23 11.07
C VAL A 14 -8.59 1.92 11.73
N LYS A 15 -8.06 0.99 10.93
CA LYS A 15 -7.75 -0.37 11.41
C LYS A 15 -6.35 -0.51 11.99
N LEU A 16 -5.36 0.13 11.40
CA LEU A 16 -3.98 0.03 11.85
C LEU A 16 -3.76 0.95 13.05
N LYS A 17 -3.51 0.34 14.22
CA LYS A 17 -3.13 1.06 15.45
C LYS A 17 -1.61 1.25 15.53
N LEU A 18 -1.02 1.79 14.47
CA LEU A 18 0.41 2.03 14.32
C LEU A 18 0.64 3.50 14.02
N ASP A 19 1.78 4.04 14.41
CA ASP A 19 2.24 5.35 13.91
C ASP A 19 2.83 5.14 12.51
N PHE A 20 2.10 5.60 11.50
CA PHE A 20 2.47 5.38 10.11
C PHE A 20 2.15 6.57 9.20
N ASN A 21 2.90 6.66 8.12
CA ASN A 21 2.67 7.59 7.03
C ASN A 21 2.34 6.82 5.74
N PHE A 22 1.49 7.41 4.89
CA PHE A 22 1.27 6.88 3.54
C PHE A 22 2.28 7.45 2.56
N MET A 23 2.73 6.62 1.64
CA MET A 23 3.39 7.06 0.42
C MET A 23 2.36 7.08 -0.72
N ALA A 24 1.86 8.26 -1.10
CA ALA A 24 0.74 8.37 -2.01
C ALA A 24 0.92 9.44 -3.09
N LYS A 25 0.12 9.33 -4.16
CA LYS A 25 0.13 10.22 -5.31
C LYS A 25 -0.30 11.64 -4.92
N ILE A 26 0.47 12.66 -5.30
CA ILE A 26 0.24 14.06 -4.93
C ILE A 26 -1.15 14.59 -5.32
N GLU A 27 -1.72 14.11 -6.42
CA GLU A 27 -3.04 14.53 -6.90
C GLU A 27 -4.18 14.17 -5.93
N LEU A 28 -3.98 13.15 -5.08
CA LEU A 28 -4.99 12.76 -4.10
C LEU A 28 -5.19 13.81 -2.99
N ALA A 29 -4.19 14.63 -2.72
CA ALA A 29 -4.30 15.75 -1.77
C ALA A 29 -5.31 16.83 -2.22
N LYS A 30 -5.71 16.83 -3.50
CA LYS A 30 -6.65 17.80 -4.09
C LYS A 30 -8.11 17.35 -4.04
N VAL A 31 -8.39 16.12 -3.60
CA VAL A 31 -9.76 15.60 -3.54
C VAL A 31 -10.44 16.07 -2.24
N PRO A 32 -11.57 16.81 -2.29
CA PRO A 32 -12.13 17.54 -1.15
C PRO A 32 -12.32 16.70 0.13
N VAL A 33 -13.02 15.59 0.09
CA VAL A 33 -13.29 14.74 1.26
C VAL A 33 -12.03 13.99 1.70
N PHE A 34 -11.24 13.51 0.75
CA PHE A 34 -10.00 12.79 1.00
C PHE A 34 -8.86 13.71 1.45
N GLY A 35 -8.86 14.99 1.05
CA GLY A 35 -7.82 15.94 1.43
C GLY A 35 -7.65 16.11 2.94
N ILE A 36 -8.69 15.87 3.73
CA ILE A 36 -8.60 15.88 5.20
C ILE A 36 -7.73 14.72 5.69
N PHE A 37 -7.94 13.52 5.14
CA PHE A 37 -7.14 12.32 5.46
C PHE A 37 -5.72 12.43 4.87
N PHE A 38 -5.58 13.11 3.73
CA PHE A 38 -4.30 13.31 3.04
C PHE A 38 -3.40 14.38 3.68
N ARG A 39 -3.90 15.19 4.60
CA ARG A 39 -3.06 16.05 5.45
C ARG A 39 -2.15 15.25 6.37
N THR A 40 -2.47 13.98 6.61
CA THR A 40 -1.62 13.03 7.33
C THR A 40 -0.62 12.31 6.42
N ILE A 41 -0.69 12.50 5.09
CA ILE A 41 0.26 11.94 4.13
C ILE A 41 1.48 12.82 4.10
N ASP A 42 2.45 12.49 4.92
CA ASP A 42 3.72 13.21 4.98
C ASP A 42 4.58 13.04 3.71
N ILE A 43 4.22 12.11 2.80
CA ILE A 43 5.04 11.71 1.67
C ILE A 43 4.22 11.69 0.37
N ALA A 44 4.12 12.86 -0.25
CA ALA A 44 3.54 12.99 -1.58
C ALA A 44 4.54 12.58 -2.66
N VAL A 45 4.10 11.74 -3.62
CA VAL A 45 4.92 11.27 -4.74
C VAL A 45 4.38 11.84 -6.04
N ASP A 46 5.19 12.64 -6.71
CA ASP A 46 4.98 12.96 -8.12
C ASP A 46 5.69 11.91 -8.99
N ARG A 47 4.90 10.98 -9.53
CA ARG A 47 5.41 9.87 -10.34
C ARG A 47 5.82 10.26 -11.75
N LYS A 48 5.52 11.47 -12.17
CA LYS A 48 5.93 12.01 -13.48
C LYS A 48 7.36 12.54 -13.44
N SER A 49 7.91 12.77 -12.24
CA SER A 49 9.26 13.27 -12.02
C SER A 49 10.10 12.23 -11.29
N ALA A 50 11.14 11.72 -11.95
CA ALA A 50 12.10 10.80 -11.32
C ALA A 50 12.76 11.43 -10.09
N ARG A 51 13.09 12.73 -10.17
CA ARG A 51 13.69 13.50 -9.06
C ARG A 51 12.74 13.54 -7.85
N HIS A 52 11.47 13.91 -8.05
CA HIS A 52 10.49 13.96 -6.95
C HIS A 52 10.21 12.57 -6.38
N SER A 53 10.17 11.53 -7.21
CA SER A 53 10.04 10.16 -6.75
C SER A 53 11.22 9.71 -5.89
N ALA A 54 12.46 10.07 -6.26
CA ALA A 54 13.64 9.77 -5.47
C ALA A 54 13.66 10.54 -4.13
N MET A 55 13.25 11.81 -4.12
CA MET A 55 13.12 12.59 -2.89
C MET A 55 12.06 12.00 -1.94
N ALA A 56 10.91 11.60 -2.48
CA ALA A 56 9.86 10.96 -1.70
C ALA A 56 10.32 9.61 -1.11
N TYR A 57 11.07 8.83 -1.90
CA TYR A 57 11.69 7.58 -1.44
C TYR A 57 12.66 7.82 -0.28
N GLN A 58 13.55 8.80 -0.42
CA GLN A 58 14.50 9.13 0.64
C GLN A 58 13.80 9.63 1.91
N LYS A 59 12.77 10.48 1.78
CA LYS A 59 11.96 10.93 2.91
C LYS A 59 11.28 9.76 3.62
N ALA A 60 10.73 8.78 2.88
CA ALA A 60 10.12 7.59 3.45
C ALA A 60 11.14 6.76 4.24
N LYS A 61 12.33 6.56 3.67
CA LYS A 61 13.43 5.85 4.33
C LYS A 61 13.88 6.54 5.62
N ASP A 62 13.96 7.87 5.60
CA ASP A 62 14.29 8.66 6.81
C ASP A 62 13.21 8.52 7.89
N GLN A 63 11.93 8.47 7.54
CA GLN A 63 10.84 8.22 8.50
C GLN A 63 10.96 6.84 9.15
N LEU A 64 11.26 5.79 8.37
CA LEU A 64 11.51 4.46 8.88
C LEU A 64 12.70 4.42 9.84
N MET A 65 13.84 4.94 9.42
CA MET A 65 15.11 4.76 10.14
C MET A 65 15.27 5.71 11.33
N LYS A 66 14.93 6.99 11.15
CA LYS A 66 15.17 8.05 12.17
C LYS A 66 14.00 8.22 13.12
N HIS A 67 12.76 8.11 12.61
CA HIS A 67 11.55 8.38 13.39
C HIS A 67 10.80 7.12 13.79
N LYS A 68 11.27 5.93 13.37
CA LYS A 68 10.66 4.61 13.65
C LYS A 68 9.18 4.54 13.27
N LYS A 69 8.77 5.35 12.29
CA LYS A 69 7.40 5.32 11.76
C LYS A 69 7.25 4.23 10.72
N SER A 70 6.11 3.58 10.70
CA SER A 70 5.77 2.66 9.62
C SER A 70 5.42 3.41 8.34
N ILE A 71 5.73 2.86 7.17
CA ILE A 71 5.34 3.44 5.88
C ILE A 71 4.37 2.49 5.18
N VAL A 72 3.19 3.00 4.86
CA VAL A 72 2.20 2.25 4.07
C VAL A 72 2.42 2.54 2.59
N ILE A 73 2.76 1.49 1.85
CA ILE A 73 2.99 1.55 0.40
C ILE A 73 2.11 0.50 -0.28
N PHE A 74 1.34 0.91 -1.27
CA PHE A 74 0.64 0.00 -2.16
C PHE A 74 1.60 -0.45 -3.27
N PRO A 75 2.09 -1.71 -3.26
CA PRO A 75 3.17 -2.12 -4.16
C PRO A 75 2.73 -2.20 -5.62
N GLN A 76 1.44 -2.29 -5.91
CA GLN A 76 0.88 -2.20 -7.27
C GLN A 76 1.11 -0.81 -7.88
N GLY A 77 1.22 0.22 -7.04
CA GLY A 77 1.48 1.61 -7.43
C GLY A 77 0.26 2.35 -8.01
N THR A 78 -0.81 1.65 -8.30
CA THR A 78 -2.11 2.19 -8.75
C THR A 78 -3.19 1.16 -8.47
N ILE A 79 -4.45 1.56 -8.50
CA ILE A 79 -5.59 0.63 -8.50
C ILE A 79 -5.66 0.01 -9.88
N PRO A 80 -5.58 -1.34 -10.01
CA PRO A 80 -5.68 -1.99 -11.30
C PRO A 80 -7.08 -1.84 -11.91
N VAL A 81 -7.15 -1.63 -13.22
CA VAL A 81 -8.42 -1.54 -13.96
C VAL A 81 -9.24 -2.83 -13.91
N TYR A 82 -8.57 -3.95 -13.65
CA TYR A 82 -9.17 -5.29 -13.51
C TYR A 82 -9.39 -5.69 -12.04
N THR A 83 -9.47 -4.72 -11.14
CA THR A 83 -9.86 -4.96 -9.74
C THR A 83 -11.14 -5.83 -9.68
N PRO A 84 -11.19 -6.90 -8.84
CA PRO A 84 -10.33 -7.13 -7.66
C PRO A 84 -9.08 -7.99 -7.88
N LYS A 85 -8.75 -8.36 -9.11
CA LYS A 85 -7.54 -9.16 -9.39
C LYS A 85 -6.28 -8.42 -8.92
N LEU A 86 -5.36 -9.18 -8.33
CA LEU A 86 -4.10 -8.64 -7.83
C LEU A 86 -3.18 -8.25 -8.99
N GLY A 87 -2.77 -6.98 -9.04
CA GLY A 87 -1.81 -6.50 -10.04
C GLY A 87 -0.36 -6.83 -9.67
N LYS A 88 0.54 -6.67 -10.63
CA LYS A 88 1.98 -6.87 -10.43
C LYS A 88 2.51 -5.91 -9.36
N PHE A 89 3.40 -6.40 -8.51
CA PHE A 89 4.08 -5.58 -7.50
C PHE A 89 5.35 -4.95 -8.07
N LYS A 90 5.55 -3.68 -7.76
CA LYS A 90 6.76 -2.92 -8.08
C LYS A 90 7.79 -3.10 -6.98
N ASP A 91 9.06 -2.97 -7.32
CA ASP A 91 10.19 -3.27 -6.44
C ASP A 91 10.40 -2.25 -5.31
N GLY A 92 9.95 -1.01 -5.49
CA GLY A 92 10.29 0.11 -4.60
C GLY A 92 10.00 -0.12 -3.10
N ALA A 93 8.86 -0.75 -2.76
CA ALA A 93 8.53 -1.05 -1.37
C ALA A 93 9.47 -2.08 -0.75
N PHE A 94 9.80 -3.11 -1.52
CA PHE A 94 10.66 -4.23 -1.08
C PHE A 94 12.12 -3.78 -0.96
N LYS A 95 12.59 -3.01 -1.94
CA LYS A 95 13.92 -2.40 -1.89
C LYS A 95 14.07 -1.50 -0.67
N MET A 96 13.07 -0.66 -0.38
CA MET A 96 13.07 0.19 0.81
C MET A 96 13.14 -0.63 2.10
N ALA A 97 12.38 -1.71 2.22
CA ALA A 97 12.38 -2.58 3.38
C ALA A 97 13.75 -3.25 3.59
N ILE A 98 14.36 -3.77 2.53
CA ILE A 98 15.71 -4.35 2.56
C ILE A 98 16.75 -3.30 2.95
N GLU A 99 16.78 -2.16 2.29
CA GLU A 99 17.76 -1.08 2.57
C GLU A 99 17.64 -0.50 3.98
N SER A 100 16.42 -0.47 4.54
CA SER A 100 16.18 0.02 5.91
C SER A 100 16.18 -1.10 6.95
N GLN A 101 16.34 -2.37 6.53
CA GLN A 101 16.23 -3.57 7.39
C GLN A 101 14.92 -3.54 8.22
N SER A 102 13.84 -3.08 7.62
CA SER A 102 12.53 -2.92 8.26
C SER A 102 11.58 -4.03 7.83
N ASP A 103 10.91 -4.64 8.78
CA ASP A 103 9.96 -5.72 8.52
C ASP A 103 8.83 -5.30 7.58
N ILE A 104 8.37 -6.21 6.75
CA ILE A 104 7.19 -6.02 5.91
C ILE A 104 5.97 -6.63 6.60
N LEU A 105 4.93 -5.81 6.80
CA LEU A 105 3.62 -6.25 7.28
C LEU A 105 2.66 -6.37 6.10
N PRO A 106 2.40 -7.57 5.56
CA PRO A 106 1.40 -7.74 4.51
C PRO A 106 -0.01 -7.52 5.06
N VAL A 107 -0.84 -6.82 4.29
CA VAL A 107 -2.25 -6.61 4.63
C VAL A 107 -3.10 -6.94 3.40
N THR A 108 -4.13 -7.76 3.56
CA THR A 108 -5.10 -8.05 2.50
C THR A 108 -6.38 -7.27 2.74
N ILE A 109 -6.79 -6.47 1.77
CA ILE A 109 -8.03 -5.68 1.79
C ILE A 109 -9.02 -6.32 0.84
N ILE A 110 -10.23 -6.55 1.35
CA ILE A 110 -11.30 -7.21 0.62
C ILE A 110 -12.57 -6.34 0.69
N HIS A 111 -13.34 -6.30 -0.40
CA HIS A 111 -14.61 -5.63 -0.57
C HIS A 111 -14.59 -4.11 -0.73
N ASN A 112 -13.50 -3.39 -0.49
CA ASN A 112 -13.47 -1.94 -0.64
C ASN A 112 -13.88 -1.49 -2.06
N TRP A 113 -13.48 -2.24 -3.10
CA TRP A 113 -13.87 -1.98 -4.49
C TRP A 113 -15.37 -2.14 -4.75
N ARG A 114 -16.08 -2.94 -3.94
CA ARG A 114 -17.55 -3.08 -4.02
C ARG A 114 -18.26 -1.88 -3.41
N ILE A 115 -17.67 -1.33 -2.34
CA ILE A 115 -18.20 -0.19 -1.59
C ILE A 115 -17.96 1.11 -2.33
N LEU A 116 -16.73 1.31 -2.81
CA LEU A 116 -16.33 2.50 -3.57
C LEU A 116 -15.46 2.08 -4.77
N PRO A 117 -16.05 1.72 -5.91
CA PRO A 117 -15.33 1.42 -7.14
C PRO A 117 -14.47 2.61 -7.61
N ASP A 118 -13.35 2.33 -8.29
CA ASP A 118 -12.48 3.38 -8.85
C ASP A 118 -12.84 3.79 -10.29
N TYR A 119 -14.00 3.36 -10.79
CA TYR A 119 -14.50 3.65 -12.14
C TYR A 119 -15.90 4.27 -12.10
N GLY A 120 -16.24 5.03 -13.13
CA GLY A 120 -17.61 5.51 -13.32
C GLY A 120 -18.06 6.63 -12.38
N GLY A 121 -17.15 7.39 -11.76
CA GLY A 121 -17.48 8.47 -10.84
C GLY A 121 -17.57 8.04 -9.38
N PHE A 122 -18.26 8.81 -8.55
CA PHE A 122 -18.40 8.53 -7.12
C PHE A 122 -19.66 7.68 -6.86
N HIS A 123 -19.50 6.36 -6.85
CA HIS A 123 -20.57 5.41 -6.57
C HIS A 123 -20.31 4.72 -5.24
N PHE A 124 -20.91 5.20 -4.18
CA PHE A 124 -20.82 4.58 -2.86
C PHE A 124 -21.96 3.56 -2.66
N ARG A 125 -21.60 2.38 -2.17
CA ARG A 125 -22.54 1.32 -1.78
C ARG A 125 -22.28 0.91 -0.34
N PRO A 126 -23.30 0.68 0.48
CA PRO A 126 -23.12 0.15 1.82
C PRO A 126 -22.52 -1.26 1.75
N GLY A 127 -21.67 -1.59 2.71
CA GLY A 127 -21.04 -2.91 2.74
C GLY A 127 -20.06 -3.07 3.90
N THR A 128 -19.55 -4.28 4.06
CA THR A 128 -18.58 -4.63 5.09
C THR A 128 -17.17 -4.66 4.50
N VAL A 129 -16.26 -3.94 5.13
CA VAL A 129 -14.83 -3.99 4.84
C VAL A 129 -14.18 -5.12 5.62
N LEU A 130 -13.41 -5.95 4.93
CA LEU A 130 -12.59 -6.98 5.56
C LEU A 130 -11.10 -6.64 5.34
N GLN A 131 -10.34 -6.67 6.42
CA GLN A 131 -8.89 -6.47 6.39
C GLN A 131 -8.20 -7.57 7.20
N PHE A 132 -7.24 -8.23 6.58
CA PHE A 132 -6.44 -9.28 7.20
C PHE A 132 -5.00 -8.77 7.33
N ILE A 133 -4.57 -8.58 8.57
CA ILE A 133 -3.19 -8.24 8.92
C ILE A 133 -2.45 -9.57 9.10
N HIS A 134 -1.43 -9.81 8.28
CA HIS A 134 -0.63 -11.04 8.32
C HIS A 134 0.54 -10.90 9.28
N LYS A 135 1.27 -12.00 9.49
CA LYS A 135 2.51 -11.98 10.29
C LYS A 135 3.57 -11.12 9.59
N PRO A 136 4.32 -10.31 10.33
CA PRO A 136 5.45 -9.58 9.78
C PRO A 136 6.48 -10.53 9.14
N ILE A 137 7.10 -10.09 8.07
CA ILE A 137 8.20 -10.77 7.40
C ILE A 137 9.46 -9.98 7.71
N PRO A 138 10.40 -10.55 8.47
CA PRO A 138 11.66 -9.88 8.79
C PRO A 138 12.51 -9.72 7.54
N THR A 139 13.21 -8.58 7.45
CA THR A 139 14.18 -8.29 6.39
C THR A 139 15.60 -8.14 6.91
N ALA A 140 15.81 -8.35 8.21
CA ALA A 140 17.14 -8.30 8.82
C ALA A 140 18.10 -9.28 8.14
N GLY A 141 19.25 -8.80 7.67
CA GLY A 141 20.25 -9.56 6.94
C GLY A 141 19.96 -9.80 5.46
N MET A 142 18.79 -9.37 4.95
CA MET A 142 18.49 -9.46 3.52
C MET A 142 19.28 -8.44 2.70
N THR A 143 19.58 -8.83 1.47
CA THR A 143 20.29 -8.05 0.44
C THR A 143 19.42 -7.83 -0.80
N ASP A 144 19.91 -7.05 -1.76
CA ASP A 144 19.18 -6.82 -3.03
C ASP A 144 18.92 -8.13 -3.80
N GLU A 145 19.71 -9.18 -3.58
CA GLU A 145 19.52 -10.51 -4.18
C GLU A 145 18.23 -11.20 -3.67
N ASP A 146 17.80 -10.89 -2.45
CA ASP A 146 16.59 -11.46 -1.83
C ASP A 146 15.30 -10.77 -2.31
N LEU A 147 15.41 -9.63 -3.01
CA LEU A 147 14.26 -8.80 -3.39
C LEU A 147 13.20 -9.58 -4.19
N PRO A 148 13.55 -10.38 -5.22
CA PRO A 148 12.55 -11.14 -5.99
C PRO A 148 11.79 -12.15 -5.12
N ALA A 149 12.50 -12.87 -4.25
CA ALA A 149 11.91 -13.86 -3.36
C ALA A 149 11.00 -13.21 -2.31
N LEU A 150 11.44 -12.09 -1.71
CA LEU A 150 10.65 -11.32 -0.74
C LEU A 150 9.37 -10.78 -1.38
N LYS A 151 9.46 -10.21 -2.58
CA LYS A 151 8.32 -9.71 -3.35
C LYS A 151 7.32 -10.81 -3.66
N GLN A 152 7.80 -11.97 -4.13
CA GLN A 152 6.96 -13.11 -4.43
C GLN A 152 6.26 -13.64 -3.17
N LYS A 153 6.97 -13.78 -2.06
CA LYS A 153 6.41 -14.22 -0.77
C LYS A 153 5.27 -13.31 -0.30
N VAL A 154 5.42 -11.99 -0.38
CA VAL A 154 4.35 -11.05 -0.01
C VAL A 154 3.18 -11.15 -0.98
N PHE A 155 3.46 -11.30 -2.28
CA PHE A 155 2.43 -11.51 -3.29
C PHE A 155 1.59 -12.75 -2.99
N ASP A 156 2.24 -13.89 -2.73
CA ASP A 156 1.59 -15.17 -2.47
C ASP A 156 0.71 -15.14 -1.21
N ILE A 157 1.17 -14.48 -0.14
CA ILE A 157 0.39 -14.31 1.09
C ILE A 157 -0.91 -13.56 0.80
N ILE A 158 -0.84 -12.45 0.06
CA ILE A 158 -2.01 -11.64 -0.27
C ILE A 158 -2.90 -12.39 -1.26
N ALA A 159 -2.32 -13.02 -2.28
CA ALA A 159 -3.02 -13.82 -3.28
C ALA A 159 -3.81 -14.98 -2.65
N ALA A 160 -3.16 -15.74 -1.79
CA ALA A 160 -3.80 -16.85 -1.07
C ALA A 160 -4.99 -16.39 -0.23
N LYS A 161 -4.88 -15.22 0.44
CA LYS A 161 -5.99 -14.67 1.20
C LYS A 161 -7.12 -14.19 0.30
N LEU A 162 -6.83 -13.58 -0.83
CA LEU A 162 -7.83 -13.19 -1.83
C LEU A 162 -8.55 -14.42 -2.41
N ALA A 163 -7.82 -15.50 -2.74
CA ALA A 163 -8.38 -16.75 -3.25
C ALA A 163 -9.37 -17.39 -2.27
N GLN A 164 -9.07 -17.38 -0.96
CA GLN A 164 -9.99 -17.86 0.09
C GLN A 164 -11.34 -17.11 0.10
N HIS A 165 -11.39 -15.93 -0.51
CA HIS A 165 -12.59 -15.10 -0.63
C HIS A 165 -13.13 -15.03 -2.08
N GLY A 166 -12.68 -15.90 -2.98
CA GLY A 166 -13.16 -16.01 -4.35
C GLY A 166 -12.68 -14.91 -5.31
N TYR A 167 -11.51 -14.28 -5.03
CA TYR A 167 -11.00 -13.15 -5.83
C TYR A 167 -9.73 -13.46 -6.62
N PHE A 168 -9.40 -14.72 -6.81
CA PHE A 168 -8.13 -15.12 -7.43
C PHE A 168 -8.32 -16.24 -8.47
N GLU A 169 -9.31 -16.10 -9.35
CA GLU A 169 -9.44 -16.91 -10.56
C GLU A 169 -9.08 -16.10 -11.80
#